data_723bef1aa35fd7ceaeb7565a74a2760b
#
_entry.id   723bef1aa35fd7ceaeb7565a74a2760b
#
_cell.length_a   1.000
_cell.length_b   1.000
_cell.length_c   1.000
_cell.angle_alpha   90.00
_cell.angle_beta   90.00
_cell.angle_gamma   90.00
#
_symmetry.space_group_name_H-M   'P 1'
#
loop_
_entity.id
_entity.type
_entity.pdbx_description
1 polymer ?
#
loop_
_entity_poly.entity_id
_entity_poly.type
_entity_poly.pdbx_seq_one_letter_code
_entity_poly.pdbx_strand_id
1 'polypeptide(L)'
;NAIKAMWSQRVHVIKNYDNEFLRSPTVTIPYPSIIMLNTYHKQPSKAKFTRRNLYVRDKYCCQYCGDRFAYADLTIDHVIPKSKGGRLTWENSVTACGPCNVKKGDSLYPLPMQRPTHPSWYQINYAYQHHTLTIPDAAWSKYIHWQEDKLIVESLST
;
A
#
# COMPACT_ATOMS: atom_id res chain seq x y z
N ASN A 1 9.99 -14.17 -1.18
CA ASN A 1 9.29 -15.39 -1.57
C ASN A 1 9.35 -16.39 -0.40
N ALA A 2 8.16 -16.78 0.15
CA ALA A 2 7.99 -17.61 1.34
C ALA A 2 8.78 -18.94 1.22
N ILE A 3 8.72 -19.58 0.05
CA ILE A 3 9.37 -20.87 -0.21
C ILE A 3 10.90 -20.76 -0.06
N LYS A 4 11.53 -19.72 -0.61
CA LYS A 4 12.96 -19.49 -0.42
C LYS A 4 13.32 -19.25 1.05
N ALA A 5 12.47 -18.56 1.80
CA ALA A 5 12.67 -18.29 3.21
C ALA A 5 12.57 -19.58 4.06
N MET A 6 11.63 -20.48 3.72
CA MET A 6 11.52 -21.81 4.35
C MET A 6 12.76 -22.66 4.07
N TRP A 7 13.17 -22.75 2.81
CA TRP A 7 14.34 -23.55 2.42
C TRP A 7 15.64 -23.08 3.07
N SER A 8 15.76 -21.77 3.29
CA SER A 8 16.90 -21.16 3.97
C SER A 8 16.76 -21.12 5.50
N GLN A 9 15.75 -21.79 6.07
CA GLN A 9 15.49 -21.89 7.52
C GLN A 9 15.37 -20.52 8.22
N ARG A 10 14.94 -19.48 7.48
CA ARG A 10 14.77 -18.12 8.02
C ARG A 10 13.38 -17.86 8.57
N VAL A 11 12.49 -18.84 8.47
CA VAL A 11 11.10 -18.76 8.92
C VAL A 11 10.64 -20.05 9.56
N HIS A 12 9.67 -19.95 10.49
CA HIS A 12 8.86 -21.06 10.96
C HIS A 12 7.49 -21.01 10.26
N VAL A 13 7.01 -22.18 9.81
CA VAL A 13 5.65 -22.31 9.29
C VAL A 13 4.70 -22.41 10.47
N ILE A 14 3.74 -21.47 10.56
CA ILE A 14 2.70 -21.46 11.60
C ILE A 14 1.49 -22.26 11.15
N LYS A 15 1.09 -22.09 9.87
CA LYS A 15 -0.05 -22.79 9.27
C LYS A 15 0.21 -23.04 7.79
N ASN A 16 -0.29 -24.17 7.31
CA ASN A 16 -0.38 -24.47 5.88
C ASN A 16 -1.81 -24.29 5.39
N TYR A 17 -1.99 -24.10 4.08
CA TYR A 17 -3.31 -24.23 3.44
C TYR A 17 -3.78 -25.69 3.52
N ASP A 18 -5.07 -25.87 3.70
CA ASP A 18 -5.67 -27.19 3.69
C ASP A 18 -5.66 -27.74 2.24
N ASN A 19 -5.17 -28.96 2.05
CA ASN A 19 -5.12 -29.65 0.76
C ASN A 19 -4.29 -29.01 -0.37
N GLU A 20 -3.46 -28.01 -0.09
CA GLU A 20 -2.54 -27.43 -1.05
C GLU A 20 -1.10 -27.90 -0.83
N PHE A 21 -0.45 -28.32 -1.92
CA PHE A 21 0.92 -28.87 -1.88
C PHE A 21 1.77 -28.29 -3.01
N LEU A 22 3.00 -27.95 -2.66
CA LEU A 22 4.06 -27.70 -3.64
C LEU A 22 4.70 -29.02 -4.01
N ARG A 23 4.70 -29.34 -5.29
CA ARG A 23 5.26 -30.61 -5.82
C ARG A 23 6.44 -30.34 -6.73
N SER A 24 7.49 -31.12 -6.54
CA SER A 24 8.62 -31.25 -7.47
C SER A 24 8.79 -32.71 -7.81
N PRO A 25 9.67 -33.10 -8.75
CA PRO A 25 9.91 -34.52 -9.07
C PRO A 25 10.30 -35.37 -7.89
N THR A 26 10.94 -34.78 -6.87
CA THR A 26 11.51 -35.49 -5.73
C THR A 26 10.90 -35.13 -4.37
N VAL A 27 10.15 -34.03 -4.28
CA VAL A 27 9.66 -33.49 -2.98
C VAL A 27 8.26 -32.98 -3.11
N THR A 28 7.41 -33.34 -2.16
CA THR A 28 6.07 -32.72 -1.96
C THR A 28 6.04 -32.10 -0.57
N ILE A 29 5.75 -30.80 -0.49
CA ILE A 29 5.64 -30.08 0.78
C ILE A 29 4.29 -29.37 0.87
N PRO A 30 3.67 -29.29 2.08
CA PRO A 30 2.46 -28.50 2.27
C PRO A 30 2.70 -27.03 1.88
N TYR A 31 1.72 -26.38 1.25
CA TYR A 31 1.82 -24.98 0.89
C TYR A 31 1.64 -24.08 2.13
N PRO A 32 2.62 -23.23 2.49
CA PRO A 32 2.52 -22.44 3.70
C PRO A 32 1.53 -21.27 3.52
N SER A 33 0.56 -21.17 4.43
CA SER A 33 -0.39 -20.07 4.53
C SER A 33 0.17 -18.94 5.40
N ILE A 34 0.72 -19.31 6.57
CA ILE A 34 1.25 -18.34 7.54
C ILE A 34 2.66 -18.76 7.93
N ILE A 35 3.60 -17.83 7.79
CA ILE A 35 5.00 -18.01 8.18
C ILE A 35 5.42 -16.93 9.17
N MET A 36 6.27 -17.28 10.13
CA MET A 36 6.89 -16.36 11.08
C MET A 36 8.37 -16.23 10.77
N LEU A 37 8.87 -15.00 10.66
CA LEU A 37 10.31 -14.74 10.49
C LEU A 37 11.06 -15.05 11.79
N ASN A 38 12.24 -15.68 11.69
CA ASN A 38 13.09 -15.94 12.85
C ASN A 38 13.74 -14.69 13.42
N THR A 39 13.78 -13.60 12.63
CA THR A 39 14.36 -12.32 13.04
C THR A 39 13.34 -11.21 12.89
N TYR A 40 13.30 -10.34 13.91
CA TYR A 40 12.47 -9.13 13.85
C TYR A 40 13.05 -8.12 12.86
N HIS A 41 12.24 -7.71 11.89
CA HIS A 41 12.59 -6.62 10.99
C HIS A 41 11.92 -5.32 11.47
N LYS A 42 12.74 -4.37 11.91
CA LYS A 42 12.23 -3.04 12.31
C LYS A 42 11.54 -2.38 11.14
N GLN A 43 10.29 -1.97 11.35
CA GLN A 43 9.55 -1.23 10.34
C GLN A 43 10.17 0.16 10.11
N PRO A 44 10.21 0.65 8.87
CA PRO A 44 10.73 1.97 8.58
C PRO A 44 9.87 3.05 9.26
N SER A 45 10.49 4.05 9.86
CA SER A 45 9.77 5.17 10.49
C SER A 45 9.10 6.10 9.48
N LYS A 46 9.64 6.14 8.26
CA LYS A 46 9.16 7.01 7.17
C LYS A 46 8.50 6.19 6.07
N ALA A 47 7.42 6.71 5.53
CA ALA A 47 6.74 6.08 4.40
C ALA A 47 7.56 6.22 3.12
N LYS A 48 7.62 5.15 2.31
CA LYS A 48 8.25 5.20 0.99
C LYS A 48 7.41 6.06 0.05
N PHE A 49 8.04 6.95 -0.72
CA PHE A 49 7.34 7.71 -1.76
C PHE A 49 6.91 6.78 -2.89
N THR A 50 5.61 6.62 -3.06
CA THR A 50 4.98 5.92 -4.19
C THR A 50 3.72 6.68 -4.58
N ARG A 51 3.26 6.51 -5.82
CA ARG A 51 1.98 7.07 -6.29
C ARG A 51 0.82 6.68 -5.37
N ARG A 52 0.72 5.40 -5.03
CA ARG A 52 -0.33 4.89 -4.16
C ARG A 52 -0.31 5.54 -2.77
N ASN A 53 0.87 5.62 -2.15
CA ASN A 53 1.01 6.23 -0.83
C ASN A 53 0.72 7.74 -0.86
N LEU A 54 1.04 8.43 -1.96
CA LEU A 54 0.69 9.82 -2.14
C LEU A 54 -0.83 10.00 -2.17
N TYR A 55 -1.54 9.19 -2.97
CA TYR A 55 -3.01 9.24 -3.04
C TYR A 55 -3.66 8.88 -1.70
N VAL A 56 -3.11 7.91 -0.97
CA VAL A 56 -3.56 7.55 0.38
C VAL A 56 -3.36 8.72 1.36
N ARG A 57 -2.21 9.40 1.35
CA ARG A 57 -1.97 10.60 2.16
C ARG A 57 -3.04 11.67 1.93
N ASP A 58 -3.37 11.89 0.66
CA ASP A 58 -4.32 12.91 0.23
C ASP A 58 -5.78 12.40 0.20
N LYS A 59 -6.04 11.20 0.75
CA LYS A 59 -7.37 10.57 0.87
C LYS A 59 -8.08 10.41 -0.49
N TYR A 60 -7.33 10.23 -1.57
CA TYR A 60 -7.82 10.19 -2.94
C TYR A 60 -8.55 11.46 -3.38
N CYS A 61 -8.27 12.61 -2.75
CA CYS A 61 -8.85 13.90 -3.08
C CYS A 61 -7.86 14.75 -3.87
N CYS A 62 -8.35 15.41 -4.90
CA CYS A 62 -7.61 16.45 -5.61
C CYS A 62 -7.30 17.60 -4.67
N GLN A 63 -6.03 17.99 -4.53
CA GLN A 63 -5.61 19.04 -3.62
C GLN A 63 -5.89 20.46 -4.15
N TYR A 64 -6.53 20.58 -5.32
CA TYR A 64 -6.91 21.85 -5.92
C TYR A 64 -8.42 22.10 -5.92
N CYS A 65 -9.25 21.10 -6.27
CA CYS A 65 -10.71 21.24 -6.23
C CYS A 65 -11.36 20.60 -4.99
N GLY A 66 -10.66 19.74 -4.27
CA GLY A 66 -11.17 19.04 -3.09
C GLY A 66 -11.99 17.78 -3.38
N ASP A 67 -12.37 17.55 -4.63
CA ASP A 67 -13.19 16.41 -5.00
C ASP A 67 -12.42 15.10 -4.90
N ARG A 68 -13.15 14.03 -4.59
CA ARG A 68 -12.61 12.67 -4.51
C ARG A 68 -12.74 11.96 -5.86
N PHE A 69 -11.71 11.24 -6.25
CA PHE A 69 -11.64 10.53 -7.54
C PHE A 69 -11.22 9.08 -7.36
N ALA A 70 -11.52 8.25 -8.36
CA ALA A 70 -10.96 6.91 -8.47
C ALA A 70 -9.45 6.97 -8.73
N TYR A 71 -8.73 5.90 -8.37
CA TYR A 71 -7.27 5.82 -8.54
C TYR A 71 -6.81 6.13 -9.97
N ALA A 72 -7.58 5.67 -10.97
CA ALA A 72 -7.26 5.83 -12.38
C ALA A 72 -7.34 7.30 -12.87
N ASP A 73 -8.20 8.10 -12.23
CA ASP A 73 -8.48 9.49 -12.62
C ASP A 73 -7.56 10.50 -11.91
N LEU A 74 -6.69 9.98 -11.02
CA LEU A 74 -5.76 10.79 -10.28
C LEU A 74 -4.38 10.83 -10.92
N THR A 75 -3.74 11.98 -10.79
CA THR A 75 -2.39 12.26 -11.24
C THR A 75 -1.54 12.80 -10.08
N ILE A 76 -0.22 12.79 -10.27
CA ILE A 76 0.71 13.48 -9.36
C ILE A 76 1.06 14.83 -9.97
N ASP A 77 0.88 15.88 -9.20
CA ASP A 77 1.34 17.21 -9.58
C ASP A 77 2.48 17.70 -8.68
N HIS A 78 3.37 18.52 -9.25
CA HIS A 78 4.43 19.20 -8.52
C HIS A 78 3.94 20.59 -8.08
N VAL A 79 3.93 20.86 -6.79
CA VAL A 79 3.56 22.20 -6.26
C VAL A 79 4.46 23.28 -6.87
N ILE A 80 5.77 23.10 -6.77
CA ILE A 80 6.75 23.87 -7.55
C ILE A 80 7.00 23.06 -8.83
N PRO A 81 6.65 23.57 -10.00
CA PRO A 81 6.80 22.84 -11.27
C PRO A 81 8.24 22.38 -11.53
N LYS A 82 8.38 21.26 -12.23
CA LYS A 82 9.68 20.72 -12.62
C LYS A 82 10.50 21.75 -13.43
N SER A 83 9.86 22.53 -14.31
CA SER A 83 10.47 23.62 -15.08
C SER A 83 11.08 24.72 -14.21
N LYS A 84 10.60 24.84 -12.97
CA LYS A 84 11.09 25.82 -11.96
C LYS A 84 11.95 25.16 -10.86
N GLY A 85 12.54 23.99 -11.16
CA GLY A 85 13.43 23.27 -10.24
C GLY A 85 12.75 22.40 -9.19
N GLY A 86 11.43 22.23 -9.26
CA GLY A 86 10.69 21.34 -8.36
C GLY A 86 11.08 19.87 -8.52
N ARG A 87 11.32 19.18 -7.40
CA ARG A 87 11.67 17.76 -7.35
C ARG A 87 10.46 16.93 -6.94
N LEU A 88 10.44 15.67 -7.35
CA LEU A 88 9.43 14.70 -6.94
C LEU A 88 9.73 14.22 -5.51
N THR A 89 9.19 14.94 -4.53
CA THR A 89 9.33 14.65 -3.10
C THR A 89 7.98 14.71 -2.41
N TRP A 90 7.89 14.22 -1.19
CA TRP A 90 6.67 14.32 -0.39
C TRP A 90 6.19 15.77 -0.18
N GLU A 91 7.14 16.68 0.01
CA GLU A 91 6.88 18.08 0.32
C GLU A 91 6.56 18.92 -0.92
N ASN A 92 6.82 18.38 -2.12
CA ASN A 92 6.57 19.07 -3.39
C ASN A 92 5.59 18.33 -4.31
N SER A 93 4.96 17.27 -3.84
CA SER A 93 4.03 16.48 -4.65
C SER A 93 2.67 16.40 -3.99
N VAL A 94 1.62 16.53 -4.79
CA VAL A 94 0.21 16.42 -4.37
C VAL A 94 -0.59 15.59 -5.35
N THR A 95 -1.71 15.05 -4.85
CA THR A 95 -2.71 14.39 -5.68
C THR A 95 -3.55 15.44 -6.39
N ALA A 96 -3.71 15.30 -7.70
CA ALA A 96 -4.54 16.18 -8.52
C ALA A 96 -5.40 15.36 -9.50
N CYS A 97 -6.60 15.82 -9.80
CA CYS A 97 -7.35 15.29 -10.95
C CYS A 97 -6.75 15.81 -12.27
N GLY A 98 -7.01 15.10 -13.36
CA GLY A 98 -6.49 15.47 -14.68
C GLY A 98 -6.78 16.94 -15.07
N PRO A 99 -8.05 17.39 -14.98
CA PRO A 99 -8.42 18.77 -15.32
C PRO A 99 -7.67 19.83 -14.52
N CYS A 100 -7.57 19.68 -13.18
CA CYS A 100 -6.86 20.63 -12.33
C CYS A 100 -5.35 20.63 -12.61
N ASN A 101 -4.77 19.48 -12.84
CA ASN A 101 -3.34 19.35 -13.16
C ASN A 101 -3.00 20.05 -14.49
N VAL A 102 -3.81 19.83 -15.53
CA VAL A 102 -3.65 20.49 -16.82
C VAL A 102 -3.84 22.01 -16.71
N LYS A 103 -4.89 22.44 -15.97
CA LYS A 103 -5.16 23.87 -15.76
C LYS A 103 -4.01 24.58 -15.02
N LYS A 104 -3.39 23.92 -14.04
CA LYS A 104 -2.25 24.49 -13.31
C LYS A 104 -0.99 24.53 -14.19
N GLY A 105 -0.70 23.46 -14.95
CA GLY A 105 0.47 23.38 -15.81
C GLY A 105 1.77 23.68 -15.06
N ASP A 106 2.56 24.61 -15.57
CA ASP A 106 3.84 25.06 -14.98
C ASP A 106 3.71 26.31 -14.08
N SER A 107 2.48 26.67 -13.70
CA SER A 107 2.22 27.77 -12.78
C SER A 107 2.52 27.37 -11.33
N LEU A 108 2.90 28.36 -10.51
CA LEU A 108 3.00 28.21 -9.06
C LEU A 108 1.61 28.28 -8.39
N TYR A 109 0.58 28.69 -9.10
CA TYR A 109 -0.80 28.84 -8.63
C TYR A 109 -1.76 28.00 -9.49
N PRO A 110 -2.85 27.50 -8.90
CA PRO A 110 -3.24 27.63 -7.50
C PRO A 110 -2.33 26.83 -6.56
N LEU A 111 -2.25 27.26 -5.30
CA LEU A 111 -1.61 26.48 -4.25
C LEU A 111 -2.52 25.30 -3.83
N PRO A 112 -1.96 24.18 -3.38
CA PRO A 112 -2.77 23.09 -2.84
C PRO A 112 -3.47 23.50 -1.55
N MET A 113 -4.66 22.94 -1.31
CA MET A 113 -5.46 23.23 -0.11
C MET A 113 -4.73 22.92 1.20
N GLN A 114 -3.88 21.92 1.18
CA GLN A 114 -3.03 21.59 2.31
C GLN A 114 -1.56 21.56 1.89
N ARG A 115 -0.70 22.14 2.73
CA ARG A 115 0.74 22.07 2.51
C ARG A 115 1.19 20.61 2.55
N PRO A 116 1.82 20.09 1.49
CA PRO A 116 2.26 18.70 1.47
C PRO A 116 3.40 18.46 2.48
N THR A 117 3.27 17.38 3.24
CA THR A 117 4.24 16.96 4.26
C THR A 117 4.64 15.52 4.04
N HIS A 118 5.75 15.11 4.63
CA HIS A 118 6.19 13.72 4.65
C HIS A 118 5.36 12.94 5.68
N PRO A 119 4.57 11.92 5.26
CA PRO A 119 3.81 11.11 6.20
C PRO A 119 4.72 10.12 6.93
N SER A 120 4.38 9.78 8.16
CA SER A 120 4.96 8.64 8.84
C SER A 120 4.47 7.32 8.20
N TRP A 121 5.23 6.24 8.42
CA TRP A 121 4.80 4.91 8.02
C TRP A 121 3.44 4.52 8.63
N TYR A 122 3.22 4.88 9.92
CA TYR A 122 1.96 4.62 10.62
C TYR A 122 0.77 5.34 10.00
N GLN A 123 0.92 6.59 9.57
CA GLN A 123 -0.16 7.35 8.92
C GLN A 123 -0.61 6.67 7.61
N ILE A 124 0.34 6.20 6.82
CA ILE A 124 0.02 5.49 5.57
C ILE A 124 -0.63 4.13 5.86
N ASN A 125 -0.09 3.33 6.78
CA ASN A 125 -0.68 2.04 7.12
C ASN A 125 -2.06 2.17 7.76
N TYR A 126 -2.25 3.12 8.68
CA TYR A 126 -3.56 3.37 9.26
C TYR A 126 -4.60 3.69 8.18
N ALA A 127 -4.24 4.52 7.20
CA ALA A 127 -5.13 4.83 6.09
C ALA A 127 -5.46 3.59 5.23
N TYR A 128 -4.52 2.65 5.07
CA TYR A 128 -4.79 1.37 4.40
C TYR A 128 -5.74 0.47 5.20
N GLN A 129 -5.65 0.44 6.52
CA GLN A 129 -6.50 -0.39 7.38
C GLN A 129 -7.99 -0.04 7.30
N HIS A 130 -8.33 1.16 6.83
CA HIS A 130 -9.72 1.57 6.61
C HIS A 130 -10.33 1.06 5.28
N HIS A 131 -9.53 0.40 4.44
CA HIS A 131 -10.04 -0.27 3.23
C HIS A 131 -10.39 -1.73 3.54
N THR A 132 -11.34 -2.28 2.79
CA THR A 132 -11.65 -3.71 2.84
C THR A 132 -10.44 -4.53 2.40
N LEU A 133 -10.07 -5.52 3.19
CA LEU A 133 -8.99 -6.46 2.90
C LEU A 133 -9.57 -7.85 2.70
N THR A 134 -9.37 -8.42 1.53
CA THR A 134 -9.70 -9.81 1.25
C THR A 134 -8.56 -10.70 1.72
N ILE A 135 -8.86 -11.69 2.56
CA ILE A 135 -7.90 -12.67 3.07
C ILE A 135 -8.26 -14.07 2.56
N PRO A 136 -7.27 -14.88 2.18
CA PRO A 136 -7.52 -16.21 1.59
C PRO A 136 -7.97 -17.27 2.61
N ASP A 137 -7.77 -17.03 3.89
CA ASP A 137 -8.08 -17.97 4.97
C ASP A 137 -8.45 -17.20 6.25
N ALA A 138 -9.53 -17.60 6.91
CA ALA A 138 -10.00 -16.98 8.17
C ALA A 138 -8.94 -16.98 9.29
N ALA A 139 -8.00 -17.94 9.29
CA ALA A 139 -6.93 -17.99 10.28
C ALA A 139 -5.99 -16.78 10.23
N TRP A 140 -5.96 -16.05 9.11
CA TRP A 140 -5.16 -14.84 8.97
C TRP A 140 -5.63 -13.72 9.88
N SER A 141 -6.92 -13.67 10.23
CA SER A 141 -7.50 -12.63 11.11
C SER A 141 -6.76 -12.52 12.45
N LYS A 142 -6.23 -13.61 12.98
CA LYS A 142 -5.47 -13.65 14.24
C LYS A 142 -4.11 -12.98 14.16
N TYR A 143 -3.56 -12.78 12.97
CA TYR A 143 -2.21 -12.27 12.74
C TYR A 143 -2.18 -10.91 12.03
N ILE A 144 -3.35 -10.43 11.59
CA ILE A 144 -3.49 -9.15 10.88
C ILE A 144 -4.22 -8.18 11.81
N HIS A 145 -3.55 -7.06 12.15
CA HIS A 145 -4.20 -5.95 12.85
C HIS A 145 -5.04 -5.14 11.85
N TRP A 146 -6.25 -5.60 11.59
CA TRP A 146 -7.21 -4.97 10.67
C TRP A 146 -8.57 -4.88 11.35
N GLN A 147 -9.43 -3.93 10.92
CA GLN A 147 -10.80 -3.84 11.43
C GLN A 147 -11.58 -5.07 10.96
N GLU A 148 -12.19 -5.81 11.89
CA GLU A 148 -12.87 -7.08 11.61
C GLU A 148 -14.01 -6.91 10.58
N ASP A 149 -14.76 -5.81 10.65
CA ASP A 149 -15.84 -5.46 9.73
C ASP A 149 -15.37 -5.20 8.28
N LYS A 150 -14.06 -5.09 8.08
CA LYS A 150 -13.41 -4.85 6.77
C LYS A 150 -12.58 -6.02 6.27
N LEU A 151 -12.58 -7.14 6.98
CA LEU A 151 -11.97 -8.38 6.53
C LEU A 151 -13.00 -9.22 5.77
N ILE A 152 -12.70 -9.55 4.52
CA ILE A 152 -13.48 -10.49 3.72
C ILE A 152 -12.64 -11.75 3.54
N VAL A 153 -13.18 -12.90 3.95
CA VAL A 153 -12.57 -14.21 3.67
C VAL A 153 -12.98 -14.62 2.26
N GLU A 154 -12.03 -14.95 1.40
CA GLU A 154 -12.34 -15.56 0.11
C GLU A 154 -13.08 -16.88 0.33
N SER A 155 -14.32 -16.96 -0.13
CA SER A 155 -14.99 -18.25 -0.23
C SER A 155 -14.26 -19.06 -1.32
N LEU A 156 -13.60 -20.14 -0.93
CA LEU A 156 -13.10 -21.12 -1.87
C LEU A 156 -14.29 -21.60 -2.69
N SER A 157 -14.38 -21.14 -3.95
CA SER A 157 -15.28 -21.72 -4.92
C SER A 157 -14.83 -23.17 -5.11
N THR A 158 -15.64 -24.08 -4.62
CA THR A 158 -15.53 -25.53 -4.86
C THR A 158 -15.57 -25.85 -6.35
#